data_7160fe9808fe456ffafa2274f1245aea
#
_entry.id   7160fe9808fe456ffafa2274f1245aea
#
_cell.length_a   1.000
_cell.length_b   1.000
_cell.length_c   1.000
_cell.angle_alpha   90.00
_cell.angle_beta   90.00
_cell.angle_gamma   90.00
#
_symmetry.space_group_name_H-M   'P 1'
#
loop_
_entity.id
_entity.type
_entity.pdbx_description
1 polymer ?
#
loop_
_entity_poly.entity_id
_entity_poly.type
_entity_poly.pdbx_seq_one_letter_code
_entity_poly.pdbx_strand_id
1 'polypeptide(L)'
;MNEYFFSEPCLPLSLQIINCGSERCSPGHTFGPAIREHYLIHFVASGKGIFCADGKIWELRAGQGFLILPEEITTYRADASDPWEYAWVGYTGSGADKITLTAGLSPEKRVFSCQDAGAALEILRQIEDDALHLEAGGLSAVGGLLRFLACIPGRRPDTRLPRQHYDRARWYMEGHYATPITVQQVANFAQISRAQLYRLFQKAEGRSPKQALTALRLRHVCRLLTETDAPLDAIAAQVGLASGQRLGVLFRKETGLSPGVYRERMRR
;
A
#
# COMPACT_ATOMS: atom_id res chain seq x y z
N MET A 1 1.94 -30.95 -19.53
CA MET A 1 1.37 -29.58 -19.49
C MET A 1 1.21 -29.27 -18.00
N ASN A 2 2.04 -28.38 -17.45
CA ASN A 2 1.93 -28.01 -16.04
C ASN A 2 0.99 -26.82 -15.94
N GLU A 3 -0.24 -27.04 -15.50
CA GLU A 3 -1.17 -25.97 -15.16
C GLU A 3 -0.90 -25.49 -13.73
N TYR A 4 -0.57 -24.20 -13.59
CA TYR A 4 -0.43 -23.57 -12.28
C TYR A 4 -1.71 -22.76 -12.01
N PHE A 5 -2.47 -23.19 -11.03
CA PHE A 5 -3.65 -22.45 -10.56
C PHE A 5 -3.21 -21.45 -9.48
N PHE A 6 -3.40 -20.16 -9.74
CA PHE A 6 -3.31 -19.13 -8.71
C PHE A 6 -4.64 -19.14 -7.95
N SER A 7 -4.65 -19.71 -6.76
CA SER A 7 -5.86 -19.83 -5.94
C SER A 7 -6.27 -18.58 -5.19
N GLU A 8 -5.59 -17.45 -5.41
CA GLU A 8 -5.90 -16.19 -4.73
C GLU A 8 -6.42 -15.16 -5.74
N PRO A 9 -7.63 -14.61 -5.52
CA PRO A 9 -8.10 -13.50 -6.34
C PRO A 9 -7.11 -12.36 -6.21
N CYS A 10 -6.68 -11.81 -7.35
CA CYS A 10 -5.97 -10.54 -7.40
C CYS A 10 -6.74 -9.55 -6.53
N LEU A 11 -6.12 -9.06 -5.46
CA LEU A 11 -6.66 -7.96 -4.69
C LEU A 11 -7.02 -6.85 -5.70
N PRO A 12 -8.18 -6.19 -5.58
CA PRO A 12 -8.43 -4.96 -6.28
C PRO A 12 -7.47 -3.91 -5.70
N LEU A 13 -6.22 -3.97 -6.14
CA LEU A 13 -5.24 -2.95 -5.86
C LEU A 13 -5.62 -1.76 -6.75
N SER A 14 -6.30 -0.80 -6.17
CA SER A 14 -6.39 0.51 -6.78
C SER A 14 -4.98 1.11 -6.74
N LEU A 15 -4.18 0.85 -7.76
CA LEU A 15 -2.87 1.41 -7.99
C LEU A 15 -2.91 2.19 -9.29
N GLN A 16 -2.30 3.36 -9.26
CA GLN A 16 -2.17 4.25 -10.40
C GLN A 16 -0.75 4.77 -10.47
N ILE A 17 -0.13 4.72 -11.64
CA ILE A 17 1.10 5.45 -11.92
C ILE A 17 0.73 6.91 -12.19
N ILE A 18 1.39 7.84 -11.50
CA ILE A 18 1.17 9.28 -11.62
C ILE A 18 2.13 9.89 -12.63
N ASN A 19 3.40 9.52 -12.51
CA ASN A 19 4.46 9.95 -13.41
C ASN A 19 5.61 8.95 -13.40
N CYS A 20 6.40 8.97 -14.43
CA CYS A 20 7.66 8.24 -14.56
C CYS A 20 8.59 9.01 -15.49
N GLY A 21 9.85 8.67 -15.48
CA GLY A 21 10.83 9.27 -16.37
C GLY A 21 12.25 8.98 -15.94
N SER A 22 13.18 9.59 -16.67
CA SER A 22 14.61 9.53 -16.40
C SER A 22 15.25 10.89 -16.65
N GLU A 23 16.35 11.18 -15.95
CA GLU A 23 17.08 12.42 -16.10
C GLU A 23 18.57 12.22 -15.84
N ARG A 24 19.39 12.74 -16.76
CA ARG A 24 20.81 12.95 -16.55
C ARG A 24 21.06 14.34 -16.00
N CYS A 25 21.38 14.44 -14.73
CA CYS A 25 21.53 15.70 -14.05
C CYS A 25 22.82 16.44 -14.42
N SER A 26 22.76 17.77 -14.44
CA SER A 26 23.94 18.62 -14.46
C SER A 26 24.67 18.61 -13.11
N PRO A 27 25.97 18.94 -13.05
CA PRO A 27 26.70 19.11 -11.79
C PRO A 27 25.96 20.02 -10.80
N GLY A 28 25.71 19.52 -9.60
CA GLY A 28 25.03 20.27 -8.53
C GLY A 28 23.55 20.53 -8.76
N HIS A 29 22.94 19.95 -9.81
CA HIS A 29 21.48 20.07 -10.04
C HIS A 29 20.69 19.72 -8.79
N THR A 30 19.81 20.61 -8.38
CA THR A 30 19.02 20.48 -7.15
C THR A 30 17.55 20.55 -7.48
N PHE A 31 16.78 19.62 -6.94
CA PHE A 31 15.34 19.64 -6.96
C PHE A 31 14.78 19.77 -5.53
N GLY A 32 13.85 20.69 -5.35
CA GLY A 32 13.24 20.97 -4.06
C GLY A 32 13.83 22.22 -3.37
N PRO A 33 13.32 22.58 -2.17
CA PRO A 33 12.31 21.84 -1.39
C PRO A 33 10.95 21.71 -2.13
N ALA A 34 10.38 20.52 -2.14
CA ALA A 34 9.11 20.25 -2.80
C ALA A 34 8.26 19.24 -2.01
N ILE A 35 6.93 19.36 -2.14
CA ILE A 35 5.94 18.45 -1.57
C ILE A 35 5.25 17.72 -2.73
N ARG A 36 4.92 16.44 -2.54
CA ARG A 36 4.16 15.62 -3.49
C ARG A 36 3.01 14.93 -2.80
N GLU A 37 1.92 14.71 -3.53
CA GLU A 37 0.71 14.05 -3.00
C GLU A 37 0.72 12.52 -3.22
N HIS A 38 1.82 11.97 -3.73
CA HIS A 38 1.96 10.56 -4.09
C HIS A 38 3.33 10.01 -3.68
N TYR A 39 3.44 8.69 -3.62
CA TYR A 39 4.71 8.00 -3.47
C TYR A 39 5.57 8.21 -4.70
N LEU A 40 6.86 8.48 -4.50
CA LEU A 40 7.81 8.60 -5.60
C LEU A 40 9.08 7.84 -5.25
N ILE A 41 9.50 6.96 -6.14
CA ILE A 41 10.75 6.22 -6.00
C ILE A 41 11.71 6.70 -7.09
N HIS A 42 12.92 7.07 -6.68
CA HIS A 42 14.06 7.31 -7.55
C HIS A 42 15.05 6.16 -7.48
N PHE A 43 15.65 5.82 -8.61
CA PHE A 43 16.71 4.82 -8.71
C PHE A 43 17.89 5.41 -9.48
N VAL A 44 19.07 5.40 -8.88
CA VAL A 44 20.30 5.98 -9.44
C VAL A 44 20.92 5.00 -10.41
N ALA A 45 20.95 5.36 -11.69
CA ALA A 45 21.53 4.57 -12.77
C ALA A 45 23.05 4.71 -12.81
N SER A 46 23.57 5.93 -12.64
CA SER A 46 25.02 6.24 -12.63
C SER A 46 25.29 7.45 -11.76
N GLY A 47 26.55 7.70 -11.40
CA GLY A 47 26.95 8.83 -10.58
C GLY A 47 26.49 8.74 -9.13
N LYS A 48 26.44 9.90 -8.46
CA LYS A 48 26.07 10.01 -7.04
C LYS A 48 25.38 11.35 -6.72
N GLY A 49 24.77 11.41 -5.54
CA GLY A 49 24.11 12.61 -5.04
C GLY A 49 23.61 12.45 -3.61
N ILE A 50 22.87 13.43 -3.14
CA ILE A 50 22.31 13.45 -1.79
C ILE A 50 20.79 13.56 -1.86
N PHE A 51 20.09 12.88 -0.93
CA PHE A 51 18.68 13.01 -0.67
C PHE A 51 18.46 13.49 0.77
N CYS A 52 17.59 14.47 0.95
CA CYS A 52 17.27 15.06 2.24
C CYS A 52 15.77 14.97 2.50
N ALA A 53 15.40 14.43 3.65
CA ALA A 53 14.02 14.35 4.13
C ALA A 53 14.00 14.25 5.65
N ASP A 54 13.01 14.85 6.31
CA ASP A 54 12.83 14.78 7.77
C ASP A 54 14.12 15.11 8.57
N GLY A 55 14.86 16.14 8.12
CA GLY A 55 16.13 16.56 8.74
C GLY A 55 17.30 15.56 8.59
N LYS A 56 17.12 14.48 7.86
CA LYS A 56 18.16 13.47 7.57
C LYS A 56 18.71 13.64 6.16
N ILE A 57 19.98 13.28 6.00
CA ILE A 57 20.68 13.32 4.72
C ILE A 57 21.22 11.92 4.41
N TRP A 58 20.99 11.47 3.20
CA TRP A 58 21.52 10.20 2.66
C TRP A 58 22.35 10.49 1.43
N GLU A 59 23.55 9.94 1.39
CA GLU A 59 24.37 9.89 0.20
C GLU A 59 24.04 8.63 -0.59
N LEU A 60 23.78 8.79 -1.88
CA LEU A 60 23.42 7.68 -2.77
C LEU A 60 24.32 7.66 -4.00
N ARG A 61 24.49 6.45 -4.53
CA ARG A 61 25.28 6.16 -5.72
C ARG A 61 24.57 5.16 -6.63
N ALA A 62 25.11 4.91 -7.78
CA ALA A 62 24.60 3.93 -8.75
C ALA A 62 24.19 2.60 -8.09
N GLY A 63 23.05 2.05 -8.50
CA GLY A 63 22.44 0.83 -7.95
C GLY A 63 21.65 1.02 -6.66
N GLN A 64 21.57 2.25 -6.15
CA GLN A 64 20.76 2.62 -4.98
C GLN A 64 19.55 3.45 -5.40
N GLY A 65 18.54 3.46 -4.54
CA GLY A 65 17.36 4.30 -4.74
C GLY A 65 16.83 4.85 -3.44
N PHE A 66 15.88 5.77 -3.54
CA PHE A 66 15.23 6.39 -2.41
C PHE A 66 13.73 6.57 -2.62
N LEU A 67 12.99 6.50 -1.52
CA LEU A 67 11.55 6.70 -1.45
C LEU A 67 11.25 8.10 -0.92
N ILE A 68 10.39 8.82 -1.63
CA ILE A 68 9.71 10.02 -1.18
C ILE A 68 8.27 9.64 -0.81
N LEU A 69 7.85 10.01 0.41
CA LEU A 69 6.50 9.80 0.90
C LEU A 69 5.57 10.94 0.51
N PRO A 70 4.25 10.69 0.40
CA PRO A 70 3.28 11.76 0.23
C PRO A 70 3.38 12.81 1.34
N GLU A 71 3.07 14.07 0.98
CA GLU A 71 2.97 15.23 1.89
C GLU A 71 4.26 15.61 2.63
N GLU A 72 5.39 15.09 2.20
CA GLU A 72 6.69 15.35 2.82
C GLU A 72 7.51 16.36 2.03
N ILE A 73 8.19 17.28 2.78
CA ILE A 73 9.14 18.22 2.18
C ILE A 73 10.47 17.49 1.96
N THR A 74 10.88 17.41 0.72
CA THR A 74 12.13 16.74 0.34
C THR A 74 12.97 17.60 -0.59
N THR A 75 14.27 17.38 -0.54
CA THR A 75 15.25 17.97 -1.45
C THR A 75 16.25 16.90 -1.86
N TYR A 76 16.67 16.90 -3.11
CA TYR A 76 17.77 16.05 -3.56
C TYR A 76 18.66 16.79 -4.54
N ARG A 77 19.96 16.48 -4.52
CA ARG A 77 20.97 17.17 -5.28
C ARG A 77 22.01 16.23 -5.86
N ALA A 78 22.32 16.39 -7.15
CA ALA A 78 23.40 15.71 -7.83
C ALA A 78 24.77 16.19 -7.29
N ASP A 79 25.76 15.29 -7.29
CA ASP A 79 27.14 15.64 -6.97
C ASP A 79 27.71 16.62 -8.00
N ALA A 80 28.62 17.49 -7.56
CA ALA A 80 29.22 18.50 -8.43
C ALA A 80 30.28 17.93 -9.38
N SER A 81 30.89 16.79 -9.03
CA SER A 81 31.99 16.16 -9.79
C SER A 81 31.56 14.90 -10.52
N ASP A 82 30.56 14.18 -10.00
CA ASP A 82 30.02 12.93 -10.53
C ASP A 82 28.48 12.93 -10.42
N PRO A 83 27.81 13.84 -11.18
CA PRO A 83 26.37 14.01 -11.08
C PRO A 83 25.65 12.73 -11.51
N TRP A 84 24.62 12.39 -10.76
CA TRP A 84 23.83 11.20 -11.03
C TRP A 84 22.95 11.31 -12.29
N GLU A 85 22.71 10.17 -12.87
CA GLU A 85 21.59 9.89 -13.74
C GLU A 85 20.60 9.02 -12.95
N TYR A 86 19.32 9.35 -12.94
CA TYR A 86 18.30 8.58 -12.24
C TYR A 86 17.06 8.36 -13.08
N ALA A 87 16.33 7.30 -12.78
CA ALA A 87 14.97 7.08 -13.24
C ALA A 87 14.03 7.10 -12.06
N TRP A 88 12.74 7.45 -12.29
CA TRP A 88 11.74 7.50 -11.23
C TRP A 88 10.40 6.94 -11.68
N VAL A 89 9.59 6.53 -10.69
CA VAL A 89 8.19 6.19 -10.82
C VAL A 89 7.40 6.73 -9.65
N GLY A 90 6.37 7.52 -9.95
CA GLY A 90 5.40 8.05 -8.98
C GLY A 90 4.12 7.24 -9.04
N TYR A 91 3.57 6.87 -7.88
CA TYR A 91 2.37 6.05 -7.80
C TYR A 91 1.51 6.40 -6.59
N THR A 92 0.21 6.10 -6.70
CA THR A 92 -0.79 6.30 -5.65
C THR A 92 -1.84 5.19 -5.67
N GLY A 93 -2.79 5.28 -4.76
CA GLY A 93 -3.93 4.38 -4.65
C GLY A 93 -4.04 3.69 -3.30
N SER A 94 -5.18 3.06 -3.03
CA SER A 94 -5.46 2.44 -1.72
C SER A 94 -4.54 1.26 -1.36
N GLY A 95 -3.81 0.72 -2.35
CA GLY A 95 -2.80 -0.33 -2.16
C GLY A 95 -1.37 0.17 -2.05
N ALA A 96 -1.11 1.47 -2.27
CA ALA A 96 0.23 2.04 -2.35
C ALA A 96 1.05 1.83 -1.07
N ASP A 97 0.47 2.14 0.10
CA ASP A 97 1.10 1.89 1.40
C ASP A 97 1.53 0.43 1.56
N LYS A 98 0.62 -0.48 1.25
CA LYS A 98 0.82 -1.91 1.46
C LYS A 98 1.94 -2.47 0.59
N ILE A 99 1.99 -2.10 -0.70
CA ILE A 99 3.05 -2.57 -1.61
C ILE A 99 4.41 -1.98 -1.22
N THR A 100 4.46 -0.69 -0.84
CA THR A 100 5.66 -0.01 -0.38
C THR A 100 6.25 -0.70 0.86
N LEU A 101 5.41 -0.97 1.87
CA LEU A 101 5.82 -1.72 3.06
C LEU A 101 6.24 -3.17 2.73
N THR A 102 5.54 -3.83 1.79
CA THR A 102 5.89 -5.19 1.35
C THR A 102 7.26 -5.23 0.67
N ALA A 103 7.61 -4.20 -0.08
CA ALA A 103 8.95 -4.02 -0.65
C ALA A 103 10.03 -3.70 0.42
N GLY A 104 9.63 -3.57 1.68
CA GLY A 104 10.53 -3.30 2.81
C GLY A 104 10.93 -1.83 2.92
N LEU A 105 10.19 -0.94 2.29
CA LEU A 105 10.35 0.51 2.39
C LEU A 105 9.38 1.09 3.42
N SER A 106 9.84 2.09 4.18
CA SER A 106 9.04 2.76 5.22
C SER A 106 9.60 4.15 5.51
N PRO A 107 8.91 4.98 6.33
CA PRO A 107 9.47 6.25 6.80
C PRO A 107 10.85 6.15 7.44
N GLU A 108 11.15 5.03 8.10
CA GLU A 108 12.45 4.78 8.73
C GLU A 108 13.48 4.17 7.78
N LYS A 109 13.01 3.48 6.73
CA LYS A 109 13.85 2.82 5.73
C LYS A 109 13.52 3.30 4.33
N ARG A 110 14.06 4.44 3.96
CA ARG A 110 13.78 5.14 2.69
C ARG A 110 14.75 4.84 1.58
N VAL A 111 15.96 4.40 1.93
CA VAL A 111 17.04 4.10 1.00
C VAL A 111 17.18 2.60 0.83
N PHE A 112 17.39 2.17 -0.40
CA PHE A 112 17.54 0.77 -0.76
C PHE A 112 18.64 0.58 -1.82
N SER A 113 19.07 -0.65 -1.99
CA SER A 113 19.95 -1.06 -3.10
C SER A 113 19.29 -2.24 -3.81
N CYS A 114 19.38 -2.32 -5.13
CA CYS A 114 18.96 -3.50 -5.88
C CYS A 114 20.12 -4.46 -6.07
N GLN A 115 19.85 -5.77 -6.00
CA GLN A 115 20.89 -6.79 -6.25
C GLN A 115 21.32 -6.80 -7.72
N ASP A 116 20.38 -6.61 -8.64
CA ASP A 116 20.60 -6.45 -10.06
C ASP A 116 20.13 -5.05 -10.48
N ALA A 117 21.08 -4.13 -10.51
CA ALA A 117 20.82 -2.74 -10.88
C ALA A 117 20.44 -2.60 -12.36
N GLY A 118 20.96 -3.46 -13.23
CA GLY A 118 20.65 -3.47 -14.65
C GLY A 118 19.19 -3.87 -14.90
N ALA A 119 18.75 -4.97 -14.29
CA ALA A 119 17.35 -5.42 -14.39
C ALA A 119 16.37 -4.39 -13.80
N ALA A 120 16.71 -3.75 -12.68
CA ALA A 120 15.90 -2.72 -12.07
C ALA A 120 15.72 -1.50 -12.99
N LEU A 121 16.80 -1.03 -13.60
CA LEU A 121 16.79 0.09 -14.54
C LEU A 121 15.98 -0.23 -15.81
N GLU A 122 16.14 -1.44 -16.33
CA GLU A 122 15.39 -1.89 -17.52
C GLU A 122 13.89 -1.91 -17.26
N ILE A 123 13.46 -2.35 -16.07
CA ILE A 123 12.04 -2.32 -15.70
C ILE A 123 11.51 -0.88 -15.64
N LEU A 124 12.29 0.07 -15.09
CA LEU A 124 11.87 1.48 -15.04
C LEU A 124 11.76 2.09 -16.45
N ARG A 125 12.68 1.74 -17.38
CA ARG A 125 12.58 2.15 -18.79
C ARG A 125 11.33 1.59 -19.46
N GLN A 126 10.98 0.32 -19.21
CA GLN A 126 9.75 -0.26 -19.73
C GLN A 126 8.51 0.44 -19.19
N ILE A 127 8.49 0.88 -17.92
CA ILE A 127 7.39 1.69 -17.37
C ILE A 127 7.28 3.02 -18.11
N GLU A 128 8.40 3.67 -18.43
CA GLU A 128 8.44 4.93 -19.18
C GLU A 128 7.92 4.72 -20.61
N ASP A 129 8.34 3.66 -21.28
CA ASP A 129 7.86 3.30 -22.62
C ASP A 129 6.35 2.98 -22.63
N ASP A 130 5.87 2.22 -21.64
CA ASP A 130 4.44 1.89 -21.48
C ASP A 130 3.59 3.13 -21.25
N ALA A 131 4.12 4.14 -20.55
CA ALA A 131 3.41 5.40 -20.30
C ALA A 131 3.19 6.24 -21.56
N LEU A 132 4.03 6.06 -22.58
CA LEU A 132 3.90 6.71 -23.89
C LEU A 132 2.85 6.04 -24.78
N HIS A 133 2.46 4.79 -24.50
CA HIS A 133 1.53 3.99 -25.31
C HIS A 133 0.18 3.82 -24.57
N LEU A 134 -0.72 4.78 -24.73
CA LEU A 134 -1.93 5.01 -23.92
C LEU A 134 -2.99 3.91 -23.85
N GLU A 135 -3.08 2.95 -24.78
CA GLU A 135 -4.23 2.03 -24.84
C GLU A 135 -4.19 0.83 -23.89
N ALA A 136 -3.00 0.40 -23.44
CA ALA A 136 -2.82 -0.67 -22.43
C ALA A 136 -1.81 -0.30 -21.34
N GLY A 137 -1.21 0.90 -21.41
CA GLY A 137 -0.06 1.33 -20.61
C GLY A 137 -0.27 1.31 -19.11
N GLY A 138 -1.50 1.56 -18.65
CA GLY A 138 -1.77 1.64 -17.21
C GLY A 138 -1.56 0.31 -16.47
N LEU A 139 -2.03 -0.82 -17.00
CA LEU A 139 -1.86 -2.14 -16.39
C LEU A 139 -0.42 -2.64 -16.52
N SER A 140 0.21 -2.42 -17.67
CA SER A 140 1.61 -2.79 -17.92
C SER A 140 2.54 -2.00 -17.00
N ALA A 141 2.37 -0.70 -16.89
CA ALA A 141 3.15 0.17 -16.00
C ALA A 141 3.00 -0.22 -14.51
N VAL A 142 1.78 -0.55 -14.06
CA VAL A 142 1.54 -1.08 -12.70
C VAL A 142 2.24 -2.43 -12.52
N GLY A 143 2.18 -3.32 -13.52
CA GLY A 143 2.92 -4.58 -13.52
C GLY A 143 4.44 -4.36 -13.44
N GLY A 144 4.96 -3.37 -14.16
CA GLY A 144 6.34 -2.90 -14.08
C GLY A 144 6.72 -2.40 -12.69
N LEU A 145 5.88 -1.55 -12.06
CA LEU A 145 6.09 -1.08 -10.70
C LEU A 145 6.20 -2.25 -9.71
N LEU A 146 5.31 -3.24 -9.79
CA LEU A 146 5.35 -4.41 -8.90
C LEU A 146 6.64 -5.23 -9.11
N ARG A 147 7.07 -5.43 -10.36
CA ARG A 147 8.34 -6.09 -10.68
C ARG A 147 9.54 -5.30 -10.15
N PHE A 148 9.54 -3.97 -10.32
CA PHE A 148 10.60 -3.11 -9.80
C PHE A 148 10.69 -3.19 -8.27
N LEU A 149 9.56 -3.07 -7.57
CA LEU A 149 9.51 -3.22 -6.11
C LEU A 149 10.02 -4.59 -5.62
N ALA A 150 9.83 -5.65 -6.42
CA ALA A 150 10.36 -6.97 -6.11
C ALA A 150 11.89 -7.09 -6.28
N CYS A 151 12.55 -6.18 -7.04
CA CYS A 151 14.01 -6.09 -7.14
C CYS A 151 14.66 -5.47 -5.90
N ILE A 152 13.88 -4.74 -5.09
CA ILE A 152 14.36 -4.21 -3.82
C ILE A 152 14.48 -5.39 -2.85
N PRO A 153 15.66 -5.64 -2.25
CA PRO A 153 15.80 -6.68 -1.25
C PRO A 153 15.03 -6.25 0.00
N GLY A 154 13.72 -6.39 -0.09
CA GLY A 154 12.83 -6.25 1.04
C GLY A 154 13.30 -7.19 2.13
N ARG A 155 13.07 -6.85 3.36
CA ARG A 155 13.06 -7.85 4.41
C ARG A 155 12.08 -8.90 3.88
N ARG A 156 12.56 -10.08 3.44
CA ARG A 156 11.67 -11.23 3.27
C ARG A 156 10.79 -11.20 4.49
N PRO A 157 9.44 -11.08 4.35
CA PRO A 157 8.60 -11.00 5.52
C PRO A 157 9.10 -12.10 6.42
N ASP A 158 9.52 -11.74 7.64
CA ASP A 158 10.10 -12.68 8.59
C ASP A 158 9.07 -13.82 8.64
N THR A 159 9.38 -14.91 7.94
CA THR A 159 8.50 -16.06 7.76
C THR A 159 8.35 -16.83 9.06
N ARG A 160 8.42 -16.09 10.18
CA ARG A 160 7.97 -16.58 11.44
C ARG A 160 6.48 -16.79 11.31
N LEU A 161 6.10 -18.03 11.29
CA LEU A 161 4.74 -18.56 11.25
C LEU A 161 3.63 -17.66 11.88
N PRO A 162 3.85 -16.94 13.01
CA PRO A 162 2.81 -16.07 13.58
C PRO A 162 2.33 -14.93 12.68
N ARG A 163 3.22 -14.25 11.92
CA ARG A 163 2.83 -13.13 11.05
C ARG A 163 2.08 -13.62 9.82
N GLN A 164 2.53 -14.72 9.24
CA GLN A 164 1.85 -15.35 8.11
C GLN A 164 0.41 -15.76 8.47
N HIS A 165 0.20 -16.34 9.65
CA HIS A 165 -1.14 -16.71 10.14
C HIS A 165 -2.03 -15.49 10.37
N TYR A 166 -1.46 -14.39 10.92
CA TYR A 166 -2.19 -13.14 11.08
C TYR A 166 -2.60 -12.55 9.72
N ASP A 167 -1.68 -12.48 8.76
CA ASP A 167 -1.94 -11.93 7.43
C ASP A 167 -2.99 -12.77 6.68
N ARG A 168 -2.95 -14.09 6.79
CA ARG A 168 -3.99 -15.00 6.26
C ARG A 168 -5.35 -14.75 6.90
N ALA A 169 -5.39 -14.56 8.22
CA ALA A 169 -6.63 -14.27 8.94
C ALA A 169 -7.22 -12.92 8.50
N ARG A 170 -6.39 -11.90 8.36
CA ARG A 170 -6.80 -10.57 7.86
C ARG A 170 -7.32 -10.65 6.45
N TRP A 171 -6.60 -11.32 5.56
CA TRP A 171 -7.01 -11.53 4.17
C TRP A 171 -8.38 -12.22 4.08
N TYR A 172 -8.60 -13.29 4.86
CA TYR A 172 -9.88 -13.96 4.90
C TYR A 172 -11.02 -13.04 5.36
N MET A 173 -10.78 -12.23 6.42
CA MET A 173 -11.76 -11.26 6.89
C MET A 173 -12.07 -10.21 5.82
N GLU A 174 -11.05 -9.69 5.13
CA GLU A 174 -11.20 -8.69 4.07
C GLU A 174 -11.98 -9.21 2.86
N GLY A 175 -11.78 -10.47 2.49
CA GLY A 175 -12.53 -11.11 1.40
C GLY A 175 -13.95 -11.51 1.76
N HIS A 176 -14.26 -11.68 3.06
CA HIS A 176 -15.54 -12.27 3.49
C HIS A 176 -16.32 -11.41 4.51
N TYR A 177 -15.93 -10.16 4.76
CA TYR A 177 -16.60 -9.31 5.75
C TYR A 177 -18.09 -9.11 5.47
N ALA A 178 -18.49 -9.15 4.20
CA ALA A 178 -19.89 -9.00 3.77
C ALA A 178 -20.76 -10.23 4.08
N THR A 179 -20.16 -11.33 4.51
CA THR A 179 -20.89 -12.55 4.89
C THR A 179 -20.84 -12.79 6.41
N PRO A 180 -21.73 -13.60 6.98
CA PRO A 180 -21.76 -13.88 8.42
C PRO A 180 -20.64 -14.85 8.83
N ILE A 181 -19.37 -14.45 8.66
CA ILE A 181 -18.22 -15.26 9.09
C ILE A 181 -18.06 -15.30 10.61
N THR A 182 -17.58 -16.41 11.11
CA THR A 182 -17.27 -16.65 12.52
C THR A 182 -15.77 -16.58 12.78
N VAL A 183 -15.38 -16.28 14.01
CA VAL A 183 -13.96 -16.32 14.46
C VAL A 183 -13.34 -17.71 14.26
N GLN A 184 -14.17 -18.77 14.34
CA GLN A 184 -13.71 -20.15 14.09
C GLN A 184 -13.32 -20.37 12.63
N GLN A 185 -14.12 -19.86 11.67
CA GLN A 185 -13.80 -19.94 10.26
C GLN A 185 -12.51 -19.19 9.92
N VAL A 186 -12.33 -18.01 10.49
CA VAL A 186 -11.08 -17.23 10.35
C VAL A 186 -9.88 -18.03 10.88
N ALA A 187 -10.00 -18.65 12.05
CA ALA A 187 -8.94 -19.44 12.66
C ALA A 187 -8.59 -20.69 11.81
N ASN A 188 -9.63 -21.38 11.30
CA ASN A 188 -9.46 -22.53 10.43
C ASN A 188 -8.73 -22.17 9.13
N PHE A 189 -9.14 -21.06 8.47
CA PHE A 189 -8.47 -20.59 7.27
C PHE A 189 -7.01 -20.21 7.54
N ALA A 190 -6.75 -19.54 8.65
CA ALA A 190 -5.39 -19.20 9.07
C ALA A 190 -4.58 -20.41 9.58
N GLN A 191 -5.18 -21.61 9.63
CA GLN A 191 -4.56 -22.86 10.12
C GLN A 191 -4.00 -22.76 11.55
N ILE A 192 -4.73 -22.09 12.44
CA ILE A 192 -4.38 -21.93 13.86
C ILE A 192 -5.59 -22.11 14.76
N SER A 193 -5.34 -22.31 16.04
CA SER A 193 -6.41 -22.36 17.05
C SER A 193 -7.01 -20.95 17.28
N ARG A 194 -8.25 -20.90 17.78
CA ARG A 194 -8.87 -19.62 18.19
C ARG A 194 -8.04 -18.88 19.23
N ALA A 195 -7.43 -19.58 20.15
CA ALA A 195 -6.58 -18.98 21.18
C ALA A 195 -5.32 -18.32 20.59
N GLN A 196 -4.71 -18.96 19.58
CA GLN A 196 -3.59 -18.38 18.84
C GLN A 196 -4.04 -17.18 18.03
N LEU A 197 -5.17 -17.25 17.33
CA LEU A 197 -5.74 -16.13 16.59
C LEU A 197 -5.96 -14.92 17.51
N TYR A 198 -6.54 -15.12 18.69
CA TYR A 198 -6.73 -14.07 19.69
C TYR A 198 -5.43 -13.40 20.10
N ARG A 199 -4.39 -14.20 20.41
CA ARG A 199 -3.06 -13.69 20.79
C ARG A 199 -2.41 -12.88 19.66
N LEU A 200 -2.56 -13.33 18.40
CA LEU A 200 -2.02 -12.65 17.25
C LEU A 200 -2.68 -11.28 17.02
N PHE A 201 -4.01 -11.22 17.06
CA PHE A 201 -4.74 -9.96 16.91
C PHE A 201 -4.48 -9.00 18.07
N GLN A 202 -4.42 -9.50 19.30
CA GLN A 202 -4.08 -8.68 20.46
C GLN A 202 -2.68 -8.08 20.35
N LYS A 203 -1.71 -8.87 19.86
CA LYS A 203 -0.32 -8.41 19.66
C LYS A 203 -0.19 -7.43 18.51
N ALA A 204 -0.93 -7.65 17.41
CA ALA A 204 -0.79 -6.87 16.19
C ALA A 204 -1.64 -5.58 16.19
N GLU A 205 -2.86 -5.62 16.76
CA GLU A 205 -3.84 -4.53 16.70
C GLU A 205 -4.35 -4.06 18.08
N GLY A 206 -3.95 -4.70 19.18
CA GLY A 206 -4.47 -4.38 20.51
C GLY A 206 -5.97 -4.71 20.70
N ARG A 207 -6.56 -5.52 19.80
CA ARG A 207 -7.99 -5.85 19.81
C ARG A 207 -8.23 -7.33 19.50
N SER A 208 -9.44 -7.82 19.83
CA SER A 208 -9.84 -9.18 19.49
C SER A 208 -10.16 -9.33 17.98
N PRO A 209 -10.11 -10.57 17.41
CA PRO A 209 -10.50 -10.84 16.03
C PRO A 209 -11.93 -10.36 15.72
N LYS A 210 -12.87 -10.50 16.67
CA LYS A 210 -14.24 -10.02 16.51
C LYS A 210 -14.31 -8.49 16.41
N GLN A 211 -13.55 -7.77 17.23
CA GLN A 211 -13.46 -6.31 17.16
C GLN A 211 -12.79 -5.85 15.87
N ALA A 212 -11.76 -6.56 15.40
CA ALA A 212 -11.11 -6.28 14.12
C ALA A 212 -12.08 -6.43 12.94
N LEU A 213 -12.89 -7.51 12.90
CA LEU A 213 -13.92 -7.70 11.89
C LEU A 213 -15.01 -6.60 11.97
N THR A 214 -15.41 -6.21 13.19
CA THR A 214 -16.35 -5.12 13.40
C THR A 214 -15.81 -3.80 12.85
N ALA A 215 -14.57 -3.46 13.17
CA ALA A 215 -13.92 -2.24 12.68
C ALA A 215 -13.79 -2.25 11.14
N LEU A 216 -13.47 -3.39 10.53
CA LEU A 216 -13.44 -3.57 9.08
C LEU A 216 -14.82 -3.28 8.46
N ARG A 217 -15.89 -3.88 8.98
CA ARG A 217 -17.27 -3.64 8.52
C ARG A 217 -17.68 -2.17 8.64
N LEU A 218 -17.37 -1.53 9.77
CA LEU A 218 -17.71 -0.12 10.01
C LEU A 218 -16.96 0.82 9.05
N ARG A 219 -15.75 0.51 8.66
CA ARG A 219 -15.02 1.27 7.63
C ARG A 219 -15.78 1.26 6.29
N HIS A 220 -16.31 0.11 5.89
CA HIS A 220 -17.14 0.00 4.69
C HIS A 220 -18.48 0.71 4.85
N VAL A 221 -19.09 0.66 6.05
CA VAL A 221 -20.30 1.44 6.37
C VAL A 221 -20.04 2.93 6.21
N CYS A 222 -18.96 3.47 6.76
CA CYS A 222 -18.58 4.87 6.61
C CYS A 222 -18.52 5.27 5.14
N ARG A 223 -17.84 4.48 4.31
CA ARG A 223 -17.74 4.71 2.87
C ARG A 223 -19.11 4.72 2.19
N LEU A 224 -19.95 3.70 2.44
CA LEU A 224 -21.28 3.60 1.84
C LEU A 224 -22.22 4.74 2.28
N LEU A 225 -22.08 5.21 3.52
CA LEU A 225 -22.85 6.36 4.02
C LEU A 225 -22.47 7.66 3.30
N THR A 226 -21.21 7.84 2.93
CA THR A 226 -20.73 9.05 2.23
C THR A 226 -20.97 8.99 0.73
N GLU A 227 -20.79 7.83 0.11
CA GLU A 227 -20.82 7.66 -1.35
C GLU A 227 -22.23 7.34 -1.90
N THR A 228 -23.18 6.87 -1.06
CA THR A 228 -24.49 6.40 -1.53
C THR A 228 -25.66 6.91 -0.66
N ASP A 229 -26.85 6.98 -1.26
CA ASP A 229 -28.12 7.23 -0.55
C ASP A 229 -28.81 5.95 -0.07
N ALA A 230 -28.11 4.82 -0.08
CA ALA A 230 -28.66 3.53 0.30
C ALA A 230 -29.26 3.57 1.73
N PRO A 231 -30.44 2.94 1.94
CA PRO A 231 -31.03 2.80 3.26
C PRO A 231 -30.17 1.93 4.17
N LEU A 232 -30.28 2.12 5.49
CA LEU A 232 -29.40 1.44 6.46
C LEU A 232 -29.53 -0.10 6.41
N ASP A 233 -30.69 -0.65 6.08
CA ASP A 233 -30.86 -2.10 5.92
C ASP A 233 -30.08 -2.63 4.71
N ALA A 234 -30.08 -1.89 3.60
CA ALA A 234 -29.28 -2.25 2.44
C ALA A 234 -27.76 -2.18 2.73
N ILE A 235 -27.31 -1.15 3.45
CA ILE A 235 -25.92 -1.03 3.89
C ILE A 235 -25.56 -2.18 4.85
N ALA A 236 -26.44 -2.49 5.80
CA ALA A 236 -26.23 -3.58 6.74
C ALA A 236 -26.04 -4.94 6.02
N ALA A 237 -26.90 -5.23 5.04
CA ALA A 237 -26.80 -6.43 4.22
C ALA A 237 -25.45 -6.50 3.46
N GLN A 238 -25.01 -5.39 2.87
CA GLN A 238 -23.74 -5.31 2.13
C GLN A 238 -22.49 -5.53 2.99
N VAL A 239 -22.58 -5.28 4.31
CA VAL A 239 -21.45 -5.46 5.22
C VAL A 239 -21.61 -6.67 6.15
N GLY A 240 -22.55 -7.56 5.86
CA GLY A 240 -22.77 -8.79 6.62
C GLY A 240 -23.32 -8.59 8.03
N LEU A 241 -24.14 -7.54 8.23
CA LEU A 241 -24.88 -7.29 9.44
C LEU A 241 -26.37 -7.65 9.24
N ALA A 242 -27.01 -8.15 10.30
CA ALA A 242 -28.35 -8.71 10.20
C ALA A 242 -29.47 -7.69 9.91
N SER A 243 -29.29 -6.41 10.29
CA SER A 243 -30.27 -5.35 10.07
C SER A 243 -29.66 -3.95 10.22
N GLY A 244 -30.33 -2.93 9.65
CA GLY A 244 -29.98 -1.53 9.82
C GLY A 244 -30.09 -1.07 11.27
N GLN A 245 -31.00 -1.61 12.05
CA GLN A 245 -31.11 -1.33 13.48
C GLN A 245 -29.83 -1.77 14.22
N ARG A 246 -29.36 -3.00 13.97
CA ARG A 246 -28.13 -3.51 14.58
C ARG A 246 -26.91 -2.71 14.13
N LEU A 247 -26.87 -2.33 12.85
CA LEU A 247 -25.85 -1.43 12.31
C LEU A 247 -25.87 -0.09 13.06
N GLY A 248 -27.03 0.54 13.23
CA GLY A 248 -27.18 1.83 13.92
C GLY A 248 -26.67 1.81 15.35
N VAL A 249 -27.02 0.76 16.12
CA VAL A 249 -26.52 0.56 17.50
C VAL A 249 -25.00 0.39 17.53
N LEU A 250 -24.48 -0.47 16.67
CA LEU A 250 -23.05 -0.76 16.59
C LEU A 250 -22.25 0.47 16.15
N PHE A 251 -22.74 1.17 15.12
CA PHE A 251 -22.10 2.37 14.58
C PHE A 251 -22.03 3.48 15.63
N ARG A 252 -23.15 3.75 16.31
CA ARG A 252 -23.18 4.76 17.37
C ARG A 252 -22.26 4.42 18.53
N LYS A 253 -22.18 3.15 18.92
CA LYS A 253 -21.28 2.69 19.98
C LYS A 253 -19.80 2.95 19.64
N GLU A 254 -19.40 2.70 18.39
CA GLU A 254 -17.98 2.78 17.97
C GLU A 254 -17.58 4.20 17.53
N THR A 255 -18.51 5.01 16.97
CA THR A 255 -18.22 6.35 16.42
C THR A 255 -18.74 7.51 17.25
N GLY A 256 -19.64 7.24 18.21
CA GLY A 256 -20.35 8.26 18.97
C GLY A 256 -21.49 8.94 18.22
N LEU A 257 -21.65 8.71 16.92
CA LEU A 257 -22.65 9.35 16.06
C LEU A 257 -23.67 8.33 15.52
N SER A 258 -24.89 8.76 15.25
CA SER A 258 -25.82 7.94 14.47
C SER A 258 -25.39 7.93 12.98
N PRO A 259 -25.69 6.86 12.21
CA PRO A 259 -25.38 6.79 10.79
C PRO A 259 -25.95 7.96 9.98
N GLY A 260 -27.17 8.42 10.30
CA GLY A 260 -27.78 9.58 9.65
C GLY A 260 -27.02 10.88 9.89
N VAL A 261 -26.67 11.16 11.15
CA VAL A 261 -25.85 12.33 11.50
C VAL A 261 -24.45 12.26 10.86
N TYR A 262 -23.87 11.07 10.81
CA TYR A 262 -22.58 10.88 10.13
C TYR A 262 -22.67 11.20 8.63
N ARG A 263 -23.70 10.67 7.94
CA ARG A 263 -23.96 10.94 6.51
C ARG A 263 -24.09 12.44 6.23
N GLU A 264 -24.86 13.16 7.02
CA GLU A 264 -25.05 14.60 6.86
C GLU A 264 -23.76 15.40 7.06
N ARG A 265 -22.95 15.03 8.05
CA ARG A 265 -21.69 15.74 8.34
C ARG A 265 -20.61 15.54 7.29
N MET A 266 -20.52 14.33 6.71
CA MET A 266 -19.45 13.97 5.78
C MET A 266 -19.76 14.33 4.32
N ARG A 267 -20.99 14.79 4.04
CA ARG A 267 -21.41 15.24 2.69
C ARG A 267 -21.47 16.77 2.56
N ARG A 268 -21.24 17.48 3.64
CA ARG A 268 -21.09 18.93 3.66
C ARG A 268 -19.62 19.31 3.34
#